data_6131d28b4d5cf85e6417c3eb3754de17
#
_entry.id   6131d28b4d5cf85e6417c3eb3754de17
#
_cell.length_a   1.000
_cell.length_b   1.000
_cell.length_c   1.000
_cell.angle_alpha   90.00
_cell.angle_beta   90.00
_cell.angle_gamma   90.00
#
_symmetry.space_group_name_H-M   'P 1'
#
loop_
_entity.id
_entity.type
_entity.pdbx_description
1 polymer ?
#
loop_
_entity_poly.entity_id
_entity_poly.type
_entity_poly.pdbx_seq_one_letter_code
_entity_poly.pdbx_strand_id
1 'polypeptide(L)'
;NSKLVNDDEFGILYEVKFENKAVKGSLELTKTGEKVELTNKGYVYTEINLKDVKIGLYANEDIYDSLGNLKYKKDTLIKILITDENGYAKVENLFLGKYYLQEIETINNHILDKTKYTFELKYKDQYTKIINYTTLLKNHLPKGTLEFTKSDFSNDKTLPNTLIEIYTENDELVYVSRTDSNGKIIINELPLGKYYIIEKQAPEGYKINPDKMWFEILEDGKIVKAIMKDEVIEVPNTGVNDSHIIDIIGLVFITGGVGFIIYDKKRKK
;
A
#
# COMPACT_ATOMS: atom_id res chain seq x y z
N ASN A 1 16.33 12.15 55.00
CA ASN A 1 17.46 12.51 55.90
C ASN A 1 16.88 13.18 57.10
N SER A 2 17.09 12.61 58.28
CA SER A 2 16.78 13.23 59.58
C SER A 2 18.01 13.96 60.10
N LYS A 3 17.82 15.18 60.51
CA LYS A 3 18.87 16.00 61.14
C LYS A 3 18.49 16.18 62.61
N LEU A 4 19.43 15.92 63.50
CA LEU A 4 19.27 16.21 64.94
C LEU A 4 19.43 17.73 65.10
N VAL A 5 18.42 18.39 65.68
CA VAL A 5 18.49 19.79 66.05
C VAL A 5 18.36 19.85 67.57
N ASN A 6 19.35 20.41 68.23
CA ASN A 6 19.31 20.63 69.66
C ASN A 6 18.59 21.94 69.94
N ASP A 7 17.48 21.87 70.67
CA ASP A 7 16.76 23.05 71.14
C ASP A 7 16.83 23.12 72.64
N ASP A 8 17.32 24.22 73.16
CA ASP A 8 17.59 24.40 74.57
C ASP A 8 16.29 24.49 75.42
N GLU A 9 15.12 24.70 74.80
CA GLU A 9 13.81 24.84 75.46
C GLU A 9 13.02 23.54 75.50
N PHE A 10 13.16 22.69 74.47
CA PHE A 10 12.35 21.47 74.31
C PHE A 10 13.14 20.17 74.21
N GLY A 11 14.46 20.22 74.36
CA GLY A 11 15.34 19.03 74.31
C GLY A 11 15.71 18.65 72.88
N ILE A 12 15.71 17.33 72.56
CA ILE A 12 16.11 16.83 71.24
C ILE A 12 14.93 16.86 70.29
N LEU A 13 14.99 17.72 69.27
CA LEU A 13 14.02 17.74 68.14
C LEU A 13 14.57 16.98 66.94
N TYR A 14 13.70 16.19 66.28
CA TYR A 14 14.03 15.54 65.01
C TYR A 14 13.37 16.31 63.89
N GLU A 15 14.18 16.90 62.99
CA GLU A 15 13.68 17.40 61.71
C GLU A 15 13.54 16.25 60.73
N VAL A 16 12.32 15.90 60.34
CA VAL A 16 12.04 14.88 59.33
C VAL A 16 11.59 15.57 58.04
N LYS A 17 12.45 15.48 57.02
CA LYS A 17 12.16 16.01 55.70
C LYS A 17 11.50 14.96 54.84
N PHE A 18 10.27 15.20 54.43
CA PHE A 18 9.55 14.38 53.44
C PHE A 18 9.70 15.01 52.07
N GLU A 19 10.21 14.24 51.10
CA GLU A 19 10.30 14.67 49.70
C GLU A 19 9.26 13.91 48.89
N ASN A 20 8.28 14.63 48.38
CA ASN A 20 7.31 14.09 47.42
C ASN A 20 7.85 14.25 46.01
N LYS A 21 7.89 13.18 45.24
CA LYS A 21 8.25 13.22 43.83
C LYS A 21 7.00 13.33 42.98
N ALA A 22 6.99 14.29 42.05
CA ALA A 22 5.90 14.43 41.08
C ALA A 22 5.78 13.20 40.19
N VAL A 23 4.56 12.74 39.93
CA VAL A 23 4.26 11.70 38.96
C VAL A 23 4.68 12.18 37.55
N LYS A 24 5.33 11.31 36.83
CA LYS A 24 5.77 11.58 35.45
C LYS A 24 5.12 10.61 34.50
N GLY A 25 5.16 10.95 33.23
CA GLY A 25 4.73 10.09 32.14
C GLY A 25 5.86 9.53 31.31
N SER A 26 5.58 8.45 30.62
CA SER A 26 6.39 7.93 29.52
C SER A 26 5.52 7.61 28.31
N LEU A 27 6.12 7.70 27.14
CA LEU A 27 5.53 7.28 25.88
C LEU A 27 6.46 6.25 25.25
N GLU A 28 5.88 5.16 24.80
CA GLU A 28 6.50 4.15 23.94
C GLU A 28 5.70 4.03 22.66
N LEU A 29 6.36 4.05 21.52
CA LEU A 29 5.71 3.86 20.23
C LEU A 29 6.43 2.82 19.39
N THR A 30 5.66 2.10 18.60
CA THR A 30 6.17 1.25 17.52
C THR A 30 5.66 1.80 16.20
N LYS A 31 6.53 1.88 15.21
CA LYS A 31 6.22 2.31 13.85
C LYS A 31 6.38 1.15 12.90
N THR A 32 5.30 0.81 12.21
CA THR A 32 5.30 -0.21 11.17
C THR A 32 4.90 0.39 9.82
N GLY A 33 5.08 -0.38 8.77
CA GLY A 33 4.62 -0.03 7.43
C GLY A 33 4.58 -1.24 6.53
N GLU A 34 4.18 -1.02 5.30
CA GLU A 34 4.05 -2.07 4.31
C GLU A 34 5.35 -2.29 3.55
N LYS A 35 5.64 -3.55 3.24
CA LYS A 35 6.57 -4.01 2.22
C LYS A 35 5.77 -4.73 1.16
N VAL A 36 6.06 -4.49 -0.12
CA VAL A 36 5.43 -5.17 -1.24
C VAL A 36 6.44 -6.07 -1.96
N GLU A 37 5.99 -7.26 -2.33
CA GLU A 37 6.77 -8.22 -3.12
C GLU A 37 5.88 -8.78 -4.22
N LEU A 38 6.43 -8.91 -5.45
CA LEU A 38 5.77 -9.61 -6.54
C LEU A 38 6.03 -11.11 -6.39
N THR A 39 4.96 -11.89 -6.36
CA THR A 39 4.96 -13.35 -6.27
C THR A 39 4.27 -13.95 -7.48
N ASN A 40 4.30 -15.29 -7.59
CA ASN A 40 3.52 -16.01 -8.61
C ASN A 40 1.99 -15.88 -8.47
N LYS A 41 1.51 -15.23 -7.41
CA LYS A 41 0.08 -14.92 -7.16
C LYS A 41 -0.24 -13.42 -7.29
N GLY A 42 0.71 -12.62 -7.79
CA GLY A 42 0.63 -11.17 -7.85
C GLY A 42 1.34 -10.48 -6.68
N TYR A 43 1.04 -9.20 -6.47
CA TYR A 43 1.63 -8.44 -5.37
C TYR A 43 1.09 -8.88 -4.01
N VAL A 44 2.01 -9.07 -3.07
CA VAL A 44 1.71 -9.39 -1.67
C VAL A 44 2.29 -8.30 -0.78
N TYR A 45 1.45 -7.76 0.12
CA TYR A 45 1.83 -6.76 1.09
C TYR A 45 2.02 -7.41 2.45
N THR A 46 3.17 -7.16 3.07
CA THR A 46 3.51 -7.63 4.42
C THR A 46 3.83 -6.45 5.32
N GLU A 47 3.62 -6.60 6.62
CA GLU A 47 3.95 -5.57 7.60
C GLU A 47 5.39 -5.74 8.08
N ILE A 48 6.13 -4.63 8.12
CA ILE A 48 7.51 -4.56 8.61
C ILE A 48 7.68 -3.41 9.59
N ASN A 49 8.68 -3.50 10.45
CA ASN A 49 9.08 -2.39 11.30
C ASN A 49 9.80 -1.31 10.48
N LEU A 50 9.50 -0.04 10.76
CA LEU A 50 10.11 1.09 10.07
C LEU A 50 11.12 1.80 10.95
N LYS A 51 12.40 1.68 10.56
CA LYS A 51 13.53 2.39 11.14
C LYS A 51 13.63 3.81 10.59
N ASP A 52 14.25 4.71 11.36
CA ASP A 52 14.63 6.08 10.97
C ASP A 52 13.43 7.02 10.65
N VAL A 53 12.21 6.62 11.00
CA VAL A 53 11.03 7.50 10.90
C VAL A 53 11.10 8.57 11.99
N LYS A 54 10.88 9.84 11.63
CA LYS A 54 10.89 10.95 12.57
C LYS A 54 9.48 11.35 12.96
N ILE A 55 9.18 11.27 14.24
CA ILE A 55 7.87 11.56 14.81
C ILE A 55 8.02 12.67 15.85
N GLY A 56 7.30 13.77 15.65
CA GLY A 56 7.24 14.86 16.60
C GLY A 56 6.28 14.56 17.75
N LEU A 57 6.73 14.78 18.97
CA LEU A 57 5.88 14.84 20.15
C LEU A 57 5.58 16.31 20.46
N TYR A 58 4.32 16.67 20.51
CA TYR A 58 3.84 18.03 20.72
C TYR A 58 2.91 18.11 21.93
N ALA A 59 2.88 19.28 22.59
CA ALA A 59 1.87 19.61 23.58
C ALA A 59 0.50 19.88 22.89
N ASN A 60 -0.58 19.22 23.31
CA ASN A 60 -1.93 19.47 22.79
C ASN A 60 -2.74 20.48 23.65
N GLU A 61 -2.15 20.93 24.74
CA GLU A 61 -2.64 22.00 25.63
C GLU A 61 -1.45 22.66 26.30
N ASP A 62 -1.67 23.74 27.07
CA ASP A 62 -0.63 24.31 27.93
C ASP A 62 -0.34 23.32 29.08
N ILE A 63 0.92 22.89 29.19
CA ILE A 63 1.35 21.86 30.15
C ILE A 63 2.12 22.49 31.29
N TYR A 64 1.72 22.18 32.52
CA TYR A 64 2.31 22.73 33.75
C TYR A 64 2.98 21.63 34.57
N ASP A 65 3.93 22.03 35.41
CA ASP A 65 4.49 21.13 36.43
C ASP A 65 3.57 21.06 37.68
N SER A 66 3.94 20.22 38.64
CA SER A 66 3.19 20.05 39.88
C SER A 66 3.11 21.29 40.78
N LEU A 67 3.90 22.33 40.48
CA LEU A 67 3.93 23.60 41.18
C LEU A 67 3.16 24.69 40.44
N GLY A 68 2.54 24.36 39.30
CA GLY A 68 1.80 25.29 38.46
C GLY A 68 2.66 26.13 37.51
N ASN A 69 3.93 25.81 37.34
CA ASN A 69 4.77 26.54 36.37
C ASN A 69 4.55 25.99 34.97
N LEU A 70 4.32 26.88 34.00
CA LEU A 70 4.20 26.52 32.59
C LEU A 70 5.49 25.89 32.07
N LYS A 71 5.39 24.69 31.48
CA LYS A 71 6.51 23.95 30.88
C LYS A 71 6.46 23.99 29.35
N TYR A 72 5.28 23.75 28.76
CA TYR A 72 5.08 23.78 27.33
C TYR A 72 3.78 24.51 27.00
N LYS A 73 3.83 25.43 26.06
CA LYS A 73 2.63 26.00 25.44
C LYS A 73 2.03 24.99 24.48
N LYS A 74 0.75 25.08 24.26
CA LYS A 74 0.07 24.32 23.23
C LYS A 74 0.79 24.43 21.87
N ASP A 75 0.83 23.31 21.12
CA ASP A 75 1.50 23.14 19.83
C ASP A 75 3.03 23.29 19.84
N THR A 76 3.66 23.34 21.02
CA THR A 76 5.13 23.30 21.13
C THR A 76 5.65 21.90 20.79
N LEU A 77 6.62 21.81 19.88
CA LEU A 77 7.40 20.60 19.64
C LEU A 77 8.30 20.35 20.87
N ILE A 78 8.06 19.25 21.56
CA ILE A 78 8.77 18.89 22.79
C ILE A 78 10.00 18.03 22.46
N LYS A 79 9.83 17.08 21.55
CA LYS A 79 10.89 16.16 21.16
C LYS A 79 10.61 15.57 19.78
N ILE A 80 11.68 15.31 19.02
CA ILE A 80 11.66 14.46 17.84
C ILE A 80 12.08 13.06 18.28
N LEU A 81 11.22 12.08 18.03
CA LEU A 81 11.47 10.66 18.22
C LEU A 81 11.91 10.06 16.89
N ILE A 82 12.99 9.28 16.92
CA ILE A 82 13.50 8.56 15.74
C ILE A 82 13.39 7.08 16.05
N THR A 83 12.76 6.31 15.19
CA THR A 83 12.56 4.88 15.38
C THR A 83 13.85 4.08 15.13
N ASP A 84 14.07 3.06 15.94
CA ASP A 84 15.20 2.13 15.84
C ASP A 84 14.94 0.98 14.83
N GLU A 85 15.82 -0.02 14.79
CA GLU A 85 15.73 -1.22 13.95
C GLU A 85 14.42 -2.01 14.13
N ASN A 86 13.80 -1.90 15.31
CA ASN A 86 12.54 -2.55 15.65
C ASN A 86 11.33 -1.63 15.42
N GLY A 87 11.53 -0.48 14.79
CA GLY A 87 10.51 0.55 14.65
C GLY A 87 10.13 1.21 15.97
N TYR A 88 10.93 1.03 17.03
CA TYR A 88 10.62 1.47 18.39
C TYR A 88 11.23 2.82 18.70
N ALA A 89 10.48 3.66 19.44
CA ALA A 89 11.01 4.86 20.05
C ALA A 89 10.33 5.12 21.40
N LYS A 90 11.09 5.77 22.31
CA LYS A 90 10.66 6.03 23.70
C LYS A 90 11.02 7.44 24.13
N VAL A 91 10.16 8.00 24.97
CA VAL A 91 10.48 9.19 25.76
C VAL A 91 9.94 9.04 27.18
N GLU A 92 10.75 9.49 28.14
CA GLU A 92 10.46 9.42 29.57
C GLU A 92 10.45 10.81 30.19
N ASN A 93 10.03 10.89 31.48
CA ASN A 93 10.01 12.11 32.28
C ASN A 93 9.08 13.21 31.75
N LEU A 94 8.03 12.83 31.01
CA LEU A 94 6.99 13.77 30.55
C LEU A 94 6.18 14.30 31.75
N PHE A 95 5.74 15.53 31.69
CA PHE A 95 4.75 16.07 32.62
C PHE A 95 3.39 15.45 32.30
N LEU A 96 2.47 15.47 33.25
CA LEU A 96 1.08 15.06 32.98
C LEU A 96 0.39 16.11 32.13
N GLY A 97 -0.51 15.70 31.24
CA GLY A 97 -1.21 16.57 30.30
C GLY A 97 -1.55 15.89 28.99
N LYS A 98 -2.08 16.65 28.04
CA LYS A 98 -2.46 16.16 26.73
C LYS A 98 -1.37 16.44 25.69
N TYR A 99 -1.15 15.47 24.86
CA TYR A 99 -0.11 15.47 23.83
C TYR A 99 -0.68 15.01 22.48
N TYR A 100 0.06 15.27 21.42
CA TYR A 100 -0.12 14.57 20.17
C TYR A 100 1.20 14.19 19.52
N LEU A 101 1.14 13.11 18.77
CA LEU A 101 2.20 12.67 17.86
C LEU A 101 1.82 13.06 16.45
N GLN A 102 2.80 13.47 15.66
CA GLN A 102 2.64 13.69 14.23
C GLN A 102 3.93 13.31 13.51
N GLU A 103 3.81 12.57 12.43
CA GLU A 103 4.97 12.22 11.62
C GLU A 103 5.54 13.46 10.94
N ILE A 104 6.86 13.65 11.04
CA ILE A 104 7.60 14.76 10.44
C ILE A 104 8.24 14.29 9.14
N GLU A 105 8.81 13.10 9.17
CA GLU A 105 9.54 12.51 8.04
C GLU A 105 9.37 11.00 8.06
N THR A 106 8.99 10.43 6.92
CA THR A 106 8.92 9.00 6.72
C THR A 106 10.12 8.49 5.93
N ILE A 107 10.26 7.17 5.86
CA ILE A 107 11.27 6.55 5.00
C ILE A 107 10.78 6.49 3.55
N ASN A 108 11.71 6.30 2.63
CA ASN A 108 11.46 6.23 1.19
C ASN A 108 10.30 5.30 0.83
N ASN A 109 9.53 5.73 -0.17
CA ASN A 109 8.40 5.01 -0.75
C ASN A 109 7.15 4.85 0.14
N HIS A 110 7.15 5.31 1.40
CA HIS A 110 5.95 5.34 2.23
C HIS A 110 5.25 6.69 2.17
N ILE A 111 3.95 6.68 2.36
CA ILE A 111 3.14 7.90 2.45
C ILE A 111 3.35 8.51 3.84
N LEU A 112 3.71 9.80 3.87
CA LEU A 112 3.83 10.56 5.12
C LEU A 112 2.44 10.71 5.76
N ASP A 113 2.27 10.17 6.96
CA ASP A 113 1.03 10.30 7.71
C ASP A 113 1.00 11.62 8.52
N LYS A 114 0.20 12.57 8.05
CA LYS A 114 0.02 13.88 8.69
C LYS A 114 -1.03 13.91 9.80
N THR A 115 -1.58 12.76 10.17
CA THR A 115 -2.58 12.64 11.24
C THR A 115 -1.97 13.02 12.59
N LYS A 116 -2.74 13.76 13.40
CA LYS A 116 -2.40 14.05 14.79
C LYS A 116 -2.98 12.96 15.69
N TYR A 117 -2.12 12.16 16.27
CA TYR A 117 -2.48 11.09 17.21
C TYR A 117 -2.46 11.62 18.64
N THR A 118 -3.62 11.95 19.18
CA THR A 118 -3.74 12.56 20.51
C THR A 118 -3.78 11.54 21.63
N PHE A 119 -3.16 11.86 22.77
CA PHE A 119 -3.21 11.05 23.98
C PHE A 119 -3.10 11.92 25.24
N GLU A 120 -3.45 11.37 26.39
CA GLU A 120 -3.40 12.04 27.67
C GLU A 120 -2.59 11.23 28.70
N LEU A 121 -1.64 11.87 29.37
CA LEU A 121 -0.96 11.37 30.54
C LEU A 121 -1.67 11.95 31.78
N LYS A 122 -2.60 11.18 32.35
CA LYS A 122 -3.46 11.63 33.46
C LYS A 122 -3.08 10.97 34.76
N TYR A 123 -3.05 11.74 35.85
CA TYR A 123 -2.84 11.20 37.21
C TYR A 123 -3.83 10.07 37.49
N LYS A 124 -3.32 8.95 37.99
CA LYS A 124 -4.12 7.77 38.29
C LYS A 124 -4.38 7.65 39.79
N ASP A 125 -3.33 7.53 40.60
CA ASP A 125 -3.39 7.33 42.04
C ASP A 125 -2.03 7.67 42.70
N GLN A 126 -2.00 7.67 44.05
CA GLN A 126 -0.78 8.01 44.79
C GLN A 126 0.33 6.94 44.74
N TYR A 127 0.04 5.75 44.23
CA TYR A 127 1.00 4.63 44.19
C TYR A 127 1.66 4.52 42.80
N THR A 128 1.03 5.09 41.77
CA THR A 128 1.54 5.05 40.40
C THR A 128 2.56 6.15 40.18
N LYS A 129 3.85 5.78 40.09
CA LYS A 129 4.96 6.73 39.93
C LYS A 129 5.12 7.23 38.49
N ILE A 130 4.80 6.38 37.52
CA ILE A 130 4.96 6.65 36.09
C ILE A 130 3.67 6.24 35.37
N ILE A 131 3.13 7.16 34.58
CA ILE A 131 1.99 6.91 33.69
C ILE A 131 2.53 6.56 32.32
N ASN A 132 2.36 5.31 31.90
CA ASN A 132 2.83 4.84 30.60
C ASN A 132 1.72 4.94 29.55
N TYR A 133 2.07 5.46 28.37
CA TYR A 133 1.25 5.39 27.16
C TYR A 133 2.02 4.63 26.08
N THR A 134 1.35 3.68 25.43
CA THR A 134 1.93 2.88 24.35
C THR A 134 1.03 2.99 23.10
N THR A 135 1.62 3.12 21.92
CA THR A 135 0.89 3.22 20.67
C THR A 135 1.62 2.55 19.51
N LEU A 136 0.86 2.15 18.50
CA LEU A 136 1.33 1.66 17.21
C LEU A 136 0.89 2.65 16.12
N LEU A 137 1.84 3.09 15.29
CA LEU A 137 1.60 3.94 14.15
C LEU A 137 1.99 3.18 12.88
N LYS A 138 1.17 3.27 11.83
CA LYS A 138 1.36 2.51 10.60
C LYS A 138 1.42 3.41 9.38
N ASN A 139 2.40 3.18 8.48
CA ASN A 139 2.47 3.80 7.17
C ASN A 139 2.11 2.81 6.07
N HIS A 140 1.59 3.35 4.98
CA HIS A 140 1.22 2.59 3.79
C HIS A 140 2.14 2.96 2.63
N LEU A 141 2.29 2.01 1.71
CA LEU A 141 2.87 2.28 0.41
C LEU A 141 1.82 2.93 -0.51
N PRO A 142 2.21 3.84 -1.41
CA PRO A 142 1.29 4.38 -2.40
C PRO A 142 0.87 3.30 -3.40
N LYS A 143 -0.42 3.28 -3.74
CA LYS A 143 -1.06 2.26 -4.57
C LYS A 143 -2.12 2.89 -5.47
N GLY A 144 -2.40 2.24 -6.61
CA GLY A 144 -3.50 2.63 -7.48
C GLY A 144 -4.37 1.47 -7.92
N THR A 145 -5.32 1.77 -8.78
CA THR A 145 -6.29 0.82 -9.32
C THR A 145 -6.28 0.86 -10.84
N LEU A 146 -6.31 -0.30 -11.49
CA LEU A 146 -6.63 -0.43 -12.90
C LEU A 146 -8.09 -0.83 -13.06
N GLU A 147 -8.87 -0.04 -13.83
CA GLU A 147 -10.18 -0.40 -14.37
C GLU A 147 -10.02 -0.69 -15.86
N PHE A 148 -9.93 -1.94 -16.22
CA PHE A 148 -9.82 -2.37 -17.62
C PHE A 148 -11.19 -2.73 -18.19
N THR A 149 -11.44 -2.35 -19.45
CA THR A 149 -12.64 -2.73 -20.20
C THR A 149 -12.25 -3.28 -21.56
N LYS A 150 -12.83 -4.40 -21.92
CA LYS A 150 -12.75 -5.00 -23.26
C LYS A 150 -14.02 -4.75 -24.01
N SER A 151 -13.92 -4.27 -25.27
CA SER A 151 -15.09 -3.96 -26.09
C SER A 151 -14.87 -4.26 -27.57
N ASP A 152 -15.96 -4.36 -28.32
CA ASP A 152 -16.01 -4.46 -29.77
C ASP A 152 -15.62 -3.13 -30.41
N PHE A 153 -14.79 -3.18 -31.42
CA PHE A 153 -14.28 -1.99 -32.11
C PHE A 153 -15.39 -1.22 -32.84
N SER A 154 -16.39 -1.90 -33.37
CA SER A 154 -17.40 -1.32 -34.26
C SER A 154 -18.61 -0.71 -33.52
N ASN A 155 -18.95 -1.24 -32.33
CA ASN A 155 -20.21 -0.88 -31.66
C ASN A 155 -20.07 -0.66 -30.13
N ASP A 156 -18.85 -0.71 -29.61
CA ASP A 156 -18.52 -0.52 -28.18
C ASP A 156 -19.17 -1.56 -27.22
N LYS A 157 -19.78 -2.63 -27.75
CA LYS A 157 -20.31 -3.71 -26.92
C LYS A 157 -19.19 -4.35 -26.09
N THR A 158 -19.40 -4.48 -24.82
CA THR A 158 -18.42 -5.10 -23.92
C THR A 158 -18.22 -6.59 -24.20
N LEU A 159 -16.99 -7.06 -24.08
CA LEU A 159 -16.57 -8.42 -24.42
C LEU A 159 -16.18 -9.21 -23.17
N PRO A 160 -17.06 -10.10 -22.66
CA PRO A 160 -16.76 -10.97 -21.54
C PRO A 160 -15.83 -12.12 -21.94
N ASN A 161 -15.25 -12.76 -20.90
CA ASN A 161 -14.46 -13.98 -21.03
C ASN A 161 -13.15 -13.84 -21.85
N THR A 162 -12.69 -12.61 -22.13
CA THR A 162 -11.37 -12.34 -22.71
C THR A 162 -10.27 -12.63 -21.69
N LEU A 163 -9.28 -13.44 -22.04
CA LEU A 163 -8.13 -13.73 -21.17
C LEU A 163 -7.08 -12.64 -21.31
N ILE A 164 -6.79 -11.97 -20.21
CA ILE A 164 -5.84 -10.85 -20.10
C ILE A 164 -4.71 -11.22 -19.15
N GLU A 165 -3.49 -10.88 -19.53
CA GLU A 165 -2.31 -10.88 -18.67
C GLU A 165 -1.78 -9.45 -18.51
N ILE A 166 -1.30 -9.14 -17.31
CA ILE A 166 -0.70 -7.84 -16.97
C ILE A 166 0.72 -8.09 -16.48
N TYR A 167 1.62 -7.28 -16.98
CA TYR A 167 3.05 -7.37 -16.71
C TYR A 167 3.60 -6.04 -16.21
N THR A 168 4.71 -6.10 -15.43
CA THR A 168 5.56 -4.95 -15.17
C THR A 168 6.30 -4.53 -16.43
N GLU A 169 6.94 -3.35 -16.44
CA GLU A 169 7.82 -2.91 -17.54
C GLU A 169 9.02 -3.86 -17.79
N ASN A 170 9.37 -4.67 -16.78
CA ASN A 170 10.46 -5.64 -16.85
C ASN A 170 10.00 -7.04 -17.27
N ASP A 171 8.82 -7.17 -17.87
CA ASP A 171 8.23 -8.42 -18.34
C ASP A 171 7.90 -9.45 -17.22
N GLU A 172 7.73 -8.99 -15.97
CA GLU A 172 7.31 -9.86 -14.87
C GLU A 172 5.78 -9.92 -14.83
N LEU A 173 5.22 -11.14 -14.77
CA LEU A 173 3.77 -11.35 -14.72
C LEU A 173 3.19 -10.91 -13.37
N VAL A 174 2.24 -9.97 -13.41
CA VAL A 174 1.55 -9.42 -12.23
C VAL A 174 0.20 -10.07 -12.01
N TYR A 175 -0.57 -10.26 -13.08
CA TYR A 175 -1.97 -10.66 -12.97
C TYR A 175 -2.47 -11.39 -14.21
N VAL A 176 -3.31 -12.41 -14.00
CA VAL A 176 -4.00 -13.15 -15.07
C VAL A 176 -5.45 -13.25 -14.72
N SER A 177 -6.35 -12.82 -15.59
CA SER A 177 -7.78 -12.98 -15.39
C SER A 177 -8.55 -12.94 -16.70
N ARG A 178 -9.81 -13.37 -16.62
CA ARG A 178 -10.79 -13.16 -17.69
C ARG A 178 -11.68 -11.97 -17.36
N THR A 179 -12.08 -11.23 -18.39
CA THR A 179 -13.10 -10.19 -18.24
C THR A 179 -14.41 -10.79 -17.74
N ASP A 180 -15.08 -10.07 -16.84
CA ASP A 180 -16.38 -10.44 -16.26
C ASP A 180 -17.53 -10.36 -17.30
N SER A 181 -18.78 -10.57 -16.87
CA SER A 181 -19.98 -10.46 -17.71
C SER A 181 -20.18 -9.08 -18.34
N ASN A 182 -19.55 -8.05 -17.80
CA ASN A 182 -19.57 -6.67 -18.32
C ASN A 182 -18.32 -6.31 -19.13
N GLY A 183 -17.48 -7.30 -19.45
CA GLY A 183 -16.22 -7.10 -20.16
C GLY A 183 -15.15 -6.38 -19.34
N LYS A 184 -15.21 -6.43 -18.00
CA LYS A 184 -14.33 -5.66 -17.10
C LYS A 184 -13.40 -6.53 -16.28
N ILE A 185 -12.25 -5.92 -15.94
CA ILE A 185 -11.33 -6.38 -14.88
C ILE A 185 -11.02 -5.16 -14.02
N ILE A 186 -11.09 -5.32 -12.70
CA ILE A 186 -10.66 -4.30 -11.74
C ILE A 186 -9.54 -4.90 -10.90
N ILE A 187 -8.39 -4.22 -10.87
CA ILE A 187 -7.24 -4.62 -10.07
C ILE A 187 -6.90 -3.47 -9.13
N ASN A 188 -7.12 -3.72 -7.86
CA ASN A 188 -6.81 -2.78 -6.80
C ASN A 188 -5.38 -2.98 -6.28
N GLU A 189 -4.87 -1.99 -5.56
CA GLU A 189 -3.61 -2.06 -4.82
C GLU A 189 -2.38 -2.37 -5.70
N LEU A 190 -2.37 -1.89 -6.95
CA LEU A 190 -1.16 -1.93 -7.76
C LEU A 190 -0.15 -0.92 -7.22
N PRO A 191 1.11 -1.31 -6.95
CA PRO A 191 2.19 -0.37 -6.61
C PRO A 191 2.38 0.69 -7.68
N LEU A 192 3.03 1.82 -7.31
CA LEU A 192 3.48 2.78 -8.31
C LEU A 192 4.42 2.10 -9.29
N GLY A 193 4.23 2.35 -10.58
CA GLY A 193 5.04 1.75 -11.63
C GLY A 193 4.41 1.82 -12.99
N LYS A 194 5.15 1.29 -13.97
CA LYS A 194 4.73 1.17 -15.35
C LYS A 194 4.44 -0.29 -15.68
N TYR A 195 3.32 -0.49 -16.35
CA TYR A 195 2.76 -1.81 -16.63
C TYR A 195 2.30 -1.88 -18.08
N TYR A 196 2.09 -3.10 -18.57
CA TYR A 196 1.39 -3.31 -19.83
C TYR A 196 0.42 -4.50 -19.75
N ILE A 197 -0.62 -4.41 -20.58
CA ILE A 197 -1.68 -5.39 -20.72
C ILE A 197 -1.46 -6.12 -22.05
N ILE A 198 -1.61 -7.45 -22.04
CA ILE A 198 -1.65 -8.29 -23.25
C ILE A 198 -2.94 -9.11 -23.25
N GLU A 199 -3.57 -9.20 -24.40
CA GLU A 199 -4.60 -10.19 -24.63
C GLU A 199 -3.98 -11.54 -24.99
N LYS A 200 -4.36 -12.58 -24.27
CA LYS A 200 -3.88 -13.96 -24.50
C LYS A 200 -4.91 -14.82 -25.21
N GLN A 201 -6.18 -14.49 -25.07
CA GLN A 201 -7.26 -15.17 -25.76
C GLN A 201 -8.43 -14.21 -25.97
N ALA A 202 -8.79 -13.98 -27.23
CA ALA A 202 -9.99 -13.23 -27.59
C ALA A 202 -11.27 -14.05 -27.29
N PRO A 203 -12.43 -13.38 -27.16
CA PRO A 203 -13.71 -14.06 -27.17
C PRO A 203 -14.00 -14.75 -28.51
N GLU A 204 -14.90 -15.70 -28.52
CA GLU A 204 -15.33 -16.38 -29.76
C GLU A 204 -15.85 -15.37 -30.77
N GLY A 205 -15.39 -15.48 -32.02
CA GLY A 205 -15.74 -14.60 -33.11
C GLY A 205 -14.93 -13.32 -33.24
N TYR A 206 -13.94 -13.10 -32.36
CA TYR A 206 -13.06 -11.93 -32.39
C TYR A 206 -11.61 -12.27 -32.71
N LYS A 207 -10.93 -11.35 -33.36
CA LYS A 207 -9.47 -11.43 -33.58
C LYS A 207 -8.76 -11.03 -32.29
N ILE A 208 -7.70 -11.77 -31.91
CA ILE A 208 -6.82 -11.38 -30.79
C ILE A 208 -6.09 -10.08 -31.12
N ASN A 209 -6.03 -9.17 -30.15
CA ASN A 209 -5.23 -7.95 -30.24
C ASN A 209 -3.80 -8.25 -29.76
N PRO A 210 -2.78 -8.22 -30.64
CA PRO A 210 -1.41 -8.57 -30.28
C PRO A 210 -0.65 -7.43 -29.57
N ASP A 211 -1.20 -6.23 -29.52
CA ASP A 211 -0.50 -5.04 -29.07
C ASP A 211 -0.39 -4.98 -27.57
N LYS A 212 0.78 -4.54 -27.06
CA LYS A 212 0.98 -4.19 -25.66
C LYS A 212 0.28 -2.85 -25.37
N MET A 213 -0.69 -2.86 -24.47
CA MET A 213 -1.34 -1.62 -23.98
C MET A 213 -0.65 -1.17 -22.69
N TRP A 214 0.09 -0.07 -22.75
CA TRP A 214 0.82 0.48 -21.61
C TRP A 214 -0.05 1.37 -20.73
N PHE A 215 0.18 1.32 -19.41
CA PHE A 215 -0.39 2.22 -18.43
C PHE A 215 0.57 2.45 -17.25
N GLU A 216 0.32 3.50 -16.46
CA GLU A 216 1.19 3.89 -15.35
C GLU A 216 0.35 4.25 -14.11
N ILE A 217 0.80 3.80 -12.95
CA ILE A 217 0.32 4.23 -11.63
C ILE A 217 1.37 5.18 -11.08
N LEU A 218 1.08 6.49 -11.06
CA LEU A 218 2.07 7.54 -10.73
C LEU A 218 1.88 8.15 -9.34
N GLU A 219 0.70 7.97 -8.73
CA GLU A 219 0.36 8.58 -7.45
C GLU A 219 -0.61 7.70 -6.67
N ASP A 220 -0.63 7.87 -5.35
CA ASP A 220 -1.52 7.15 -4.46
C ASP A 220 -3.00 7.43 -4.79
N GLY A 221 -3.82 6.38 -4.73
CA GLY A 221 -5.25 6.46 -5.05
C GLY A 221 -5.57 6.65 -6.53
N LYS A 222 -4.58 6.62 -7.43
CA LYS A 222 -4.81 6.77 -8.88
C LYS A 222 -5.68 5.65 -9.42
N ILE A 223 -6.75 6.01 -10.12
CA ILE A 223 -7.57 5.09 -10.93
C ILE A 223 -7.21 5.31 -12.40
N VAL A 224 -6.61 4.29 -13.01
CA VAL A 224 -6.33 4.27 -14.45
C VAL A 224 -7.43 3.50 -15.14
N LYS A 225 -8.03 4.10 -16.18
CA LYS A 225 -9.03 3.45 -17.02
C LYS A 225 -8.40 3.09 -18.35
N ALA A 226 -8.43 1.81 -18.71
CA ALA A 226 -7.90 1.28 -19.96
C ALA A 226 -9.01 0.58 -20.74
N ILE A 227 -9.09 0.84 -22.06
CA ILE A 227 -10.07 0.21 -22.94
C ILE A 227 -9.32 -0.42 -24.10
N MET A 228 -9.45 -1.73 -24.27
CA MET A 228 -8.90 -2.47 -25.40
C MET A 228 -10.04 -2.97 -26.27
N LYS A 229 -9.91 -2.75 -27.60
CA LYS A 229 -10.96 -3.09 -28.56
C LYS A 229 -10.52 -4.20 -29.48
N ASP A 230 -11.44 -5.12 -29.77
CA ASP A 230 -11.24 -6.18 -30.75
C ASP A 230 -12.11 -6.02 -31.98
N GLU A 231 -11.60 -6.49 -33.11
CA GLU A 231 -12.33 -6.62 -34.35
C GLU A 231 -12.99 -7.99 -34.48
N VAL A 232 -14.20 -8.03 -35.02
CA VAL A 232 -14.87 -9.30 -35.37
C VAL A 232 -14.09 -10.01 -36.48
N ILE A 233 -14.03 -11.34 -36.41
CA ILE A 233 -13.50 -12.14 -37.49
C ILE A 233 -14.50 -12.03 -38.66
N GLU A 234 -14.10 -11.34 -39.71
CA GLU A 234 -14.91 -11.31 -40.93
C GLU A 234 -14.94 -12.70 -41.58
N VAL A 235 -16.06 -13.36 -41.54
CA VAL A 235 -16.29 -14.55 -42.36
C VAL A 235 -16.61 -14.03 -43.74
N PRO A 236 -15.84 -14.38 -44.77
CA PRO A 236 -16.17 -13.98 -46.14
C PRO A 236 -17.60 -14.42 -46.42
N ASN A 237 -18.44 -13.47 -46.82
CA ASN A 237 -19.79 -13.75 -47.22
C ASN A 237 -19.74 -14.50 -48.59
N THR A 238 -19.54 -15.81 -48.52
CA THR A 238 -19.58 -16.69 -49.67
C THR A 238 -21.04 -16.89 -50.07
N GLY A 239 -21.79 -15.79 -50.22
CA GLY A 239 -23.18 -15.79 -50.72
C GLY A 239 -23.28 -16.11 -52.20
N VAL A 240 -22.54 -17.11 -52.70
CA VAL A 240 -22.73 -17.74 -53.97
C VAL A 240 -23.29 -19.14 -53.70
N ASN A 241 -24.56 -19.32 -53.98
CA ASN A 241 -25.22 -20.62 -53.98
C ASN A 241 -24.67 -21.54 -55.11
N ASP A 242 -23.35 -21.53 -55.32
CA ASP A 242 -22.69 -22.42 -56.27
C ASP A 242 -21.88 -23.47 -55.54
N SER A 243 -22.43 -24.68 -55.44
CA SER A 243 -21.78 -25.86 -54.87
C SER A 243 -20.41 -26.13 -55.49
N HIS A 244 -20.11 -25.64 -56.67
CA HIS A 244 -18.83 -25.78 -57.36
C HIS A 244 -17.67 -24.96 -56.74
N ILE A 245 -17.94 -23.83 -56.06
CA ILE A 245 -16.88 -23.03 -55.39
C ILE A 245 -16.39 -23.73 -54.13
N ILE A 246 -17.29 -24.37 -53.41
CA ILE A 246 -16.91 -25.15 -52.21
C ILE A 246 -16.00 -26.33 -52.61
N ASP A 247 -16.29 -26.99 -53.73
CA ASP A 247 -15.47 -28.07 -54.28
C ASP A 247 -14.06 -27.60 -54.70
N ILE A 248 -13.97 -26.39 -55.27
CA ILE A 248 -12.67 -25.80 -55.65
C ILE A 248 -11.84 -25.41 -54.43
N ILE A 249 -12.44 -24.82 -53.38
CA ILE A 249 -11.73 -24.47 -52.15
C ILE A 249 -11.31 -25.73 -51.40
N GLY A 250 -12.17 -26.75 -51.35
CA GLY A 250 -11.81 -28.04 -50.77
C GLY A 250 -10.65 -28.70 -51.50
N LEU A 251 -10.65 -28.63 -52.86
CA LEU A 251 -9.56 -29.19 -53.69
C LEU A 251 -8.23 -28.46 -53.48
N VAL A 252 -8.25 -27.14 -53.32
CA VAL A 252 -7.03 -26.34 -53.07
C VAL A 252 -6.42 -26.67 -51.73
N PHE A 253 -7.21 -26.91 -50.67
CA PHE A 253 -6.69 -27.35 -49.38
C PHE A 253 -6.10 -28.77 -49.43
N ILE A 254 -6.70 -29.69 -50.18
CA ILE A 254 -6.19 -31.05 -50.33
C ILE A 254 -4.87 -31.02 -51.11
N THR A 255 -4.79 -30.25 -52.19
CA THR A 255 -3.56 -30.17 -53.02
C THR A 255 -2.45 -29.37 -52.32
N GLY A 256 -2.76 -28.32 -51.59
CA GLY A 256 -1.80 -27.56 -50.77
C GLY A 256 -1.26 -28.38 -49.60
N GLY A 257 -2.12 -29.16 -48.93
CA GLY A 257 -1.70 -30.05 -47.85
C GLY A 257 -0.77 -31.19 -48.35
N VAL A 258 -1.08 -31.80 -49.45
CA VAL A 258 -0.23 -32.85 -50.08
C VAL A 258 1.09 -32.25 -50.60
N GLY A 259 1.06 -31.04 -51.18
CA GLY A 259 2.26 -30.32 -51.59
C GLY A 259 3.21 -30.04 -50.42
N PHE A 260 2.68 -29.67 -49.27
CA PHE A 260 3.48 -29.43 -48.07
C PHE A 260 4.13 -30.71 -47.52
N ILE A 261 3.41 -31.80 -47.52
CA ILE A 261 3.92 -33.10 -47.07
C ILE A 261 5.02 -33.61 -48.02
N ILE A 262 4.90 -33.40 -49.32
CA ILE A 262 5.94 -33.81 -50.32
C ILE A 262 7.17 -32.91 -50.20
N TYR A 263 6.99 -31.60 -49.96
CA TYR A 263 8.11 -30.68 -49.77
C TYR A 263 8.92 -30.98 -48.50
N ASP A 264 8.27 -31.30 -47.40
CA ASP A 264 8.95 -31.62 -46.14
C ASP A 264 9.72 -32.99 -46.24
N LYS A 265 9.18 -33.95 -47.00
CA LYS A 265 9.85 -35.21 -47.25
C LYS A 265 11.13 -35.12 -48.12
N LYS A 266 11.22 -34.10 -49.02
CA LYS A 266 12.42 -33.84 -49.83
C LYS A 266 13.51 -33.09 -49.07
N ARG A 267 13.19 -32.43 -47.96
CA ARG A 267 14.16 -31.69 -47.14
C ARG A 267 14.85 -32.57 -46.08
N LYS A 268 14.36 -33.79 -45.86
CA LYS A 268 14.94 -34.75 -44.90
C LYS A 268 15.74 -35.88 -45.57
N LYS A 269 16.09 -35.74 -46.82
CA LYS A 269 17.10 -36.55 -47.52
C LYS A 269 18.21 -35.59 -47.94
#